data_fa6c6d0ba046afd224df16cbdc602037
#
_entry.id   fa6c6d0ba046afd224df16cbdc602037
#
_cell.length_a   1.000
_cell.length_b   1.000
_cell.length_c   1.000
_cell.angle_alpha   90.00
_cell.angle_beta   90.00
_cell.angle_gamma   90.00
#
_symmetry.space_group_name_H-M   'P 1'
#
loop_
_entity.id
_entity.type
_entity.pdbx_description
1 polymer ?
#
loop_
_entity_poly.entity_id
_entity_poly.type
_entity_poly.pdbx_seq_one_letter_code
_entity_poly.pdbx_strand_id
1 'polypeptide(L)'
;TAERAVRLIKVDYEPLAVVLTPSQAMAEGTPLIHKQVNGYKKLLTDIYPEAGTNIASRYRMEKGSAQKAFGRCDEIIQRRFFLPPSDHLAMEVRCTRAEISAEGKVSITTSSQAPYTVRKQLSDAFAIPSGKIQVNVPLVGGGFGGKAAVSLEILAFLASRSVGGRAVNLTISREQDMASAPCRIGLEADIKLGVSKDGTIQAARMTCWLDCGAYTDIAPYMTKAIAVDCTGPYHIEHLSCEALCVYTNHTYATSYRSFAHESCTFCVERVMDMAARKCGIDPLKFRIQNAIRPGNLTPSRVLCTSSLMGDLTACLNKVKPLSEWDGGGPVTIKRDIVRAKGAACFWKTENPPTDAISGAMITFNPDGSVNLNTGVVEMGSGGQTNLAQILAERLRIPPEQVHVVMPVDTRTAPEHWKTVASLTEYMAGHAVLRAADDAISQLRSNGAQAFGCAPEEIEIAGGRVFSKKNPAQFIAFKDIVQGYQSAAGESIGEPVLGRGGFMLKGLSKLDPKTGQGKTGPAWTLGAQVVEVEANLKTFSYRIISASTVMDVGKVINPELMRAVTAGGT
;
A
#
# COMPACT_ATOMS: atom_id res chain seq x y z
N THR A 1 -18.59 -3.10 -38.33
CA THR A 1 -18.81 -1.69 -38.18
C THR A 1 -17.65 -0.96 -37.52
N ALA A 2 -17.49 -0.94 -36.20
CA ALA A 2 -16.32 -0.29 -35.56
C ALA A 2 -15.01 -1.02 -35.89
N GLU A 3 -14.98 -2.35 -35.81
CA GLU A 3 -13.83 -3.16 -36.23
C GLU A 3 -13.47 -2.97 -37.71
N ARG A 4 -14.46 -2.83 -38.56
CA ARG A 4 -14.24 -2.52 -40.00
C ARG A 4 -13.64 -1.12 -40.15
N ALA A 5 -14.10 -0.13 -39.38
CA ALA A 5 -13.56 1.22 -39.43
C ALA A 5 -12.09 1.25 -38.93
N VAL A 6 -11.78 0.55 -37.87
CA VAL A 6 -10.40 0.44 -37.34
C VAL A 6 -9.45 -0.15 -38.39
N ARG A 7 -9.87 -1.18 -39.12
CA ARG A 7 -9.06 -1.80 -40.20
C ARG A 7 -8.83 -0.89 -41.42
N LEU A 8 -9.63 0.18 -41.57
CA LEU A 8 -9.45 1.17 -42.63
C LEU A 8 -8.47 2.28 -42.28
N ILE A 9 -8.14 2.42 -40.99
CA ILE A 9 -7.16 3.39 -40.51
C ILE A 9 -5.77 2.88 -40.87
N LYS A 10 -5.04 3.62 -41.68
CA LYS A 10 -3.62 3.38 -41.97
C LYS A 10 -2.79 4.23 -41.03
N VAL A 11 -1.80 3.62 -40.41
CA VAL A 11 -0.85 4.32 -39.54
C VAL A 11 0.57 4.01 -40.04
N ASP A 12 1.29 5.04 -40.41
CA ASP A 12 2.69 4.95 -40.78
C ASP A 12 3.53 5.31 -39.55
N TYR A 13 4.50 4.45 -39.22
CA TYR A 13 5.39 4.64 -38.06
C TYR A 13 6.81 4.92 -38.52
N GLU A 14 7.42 5.95 -37.96
CA GLU A 14 8.86 6.19 -38.01
C GLU A 14 9.48 5.68 -36.71
N PRO A 15 10.19 4.53 -36.70
CA PRO A 15 10.79 4.00 -35.50
C PRO A 15 11.92 4.92 -35.01
N LEU A 16 11.92 5.26 -33.73
CA LEU A 16 12.99 5.98 -33.07
C LEU A 16 13.88 4.99 -32.29
N ALA A 17 15.07 5.46 -31.87
CA ALA A 17 15.96 4.68 -31.00
C ALA A 17 15.26 4.35 -29.67
N VAL A 18 15.27 3.06 -29.31
CA VAL A 18 14.55 2.54 -28.15
C VAL A 18 15.49 2.41 -26.97
N VAL A 19 15.02 2.82 -25.79
CA VAL A 19 15.70 2.72 -24.50
C VAL A 19 14.87 1.81 -23.60
N LEU A 20 15.34 0.59 -23.36
CA LEU A 20 14.56 -0.46 -22.67
C LEU A 20 15.04 -0.75 -21.25
N THR A 21 16.22 -0.28 -20.85
CA THR A 21 16.73 -0.54 -19.50
C THR A 21 17.20 0.75 -18.82
N PRO A 22 17.13 0.82 -17.48
CA PRO A 22 17.73 1.93 -16.75
C PRO A 22 19.21 2.12 -17.08
N SER A 23 19.98 1.04 -17.23
CA SER A 23 21.40 1.12 -17.63
C SER A 23 21.60 1.78 -18.98
N GLN A 24 20.76 1.46 -19.98
CA GLN A 24 20.78 2.14 -21.27
C GLN A 24 20.41 3.61 -21.13
N ALA A 25 19.34 3.91 -20.36
CA ALA A 25 18.86 5.26 -20.15
C ALA A 25 19.89 6.19 -19.49
N MET A 26 20.79 5.62 -18.70
CA MET A 26 21.86 6.33 -17.98
C MET A 26 23.17 6.40 -18.77
N ALA A 27 23.30 5.72 -19.90
CA ALA A 27 24.51 5.73 -20.72
C ALA A 27 24.70 7.08 -21.43
N GLU A 28 25.94 7.50 -21.61
CA GLU A 28 26.29 8.71 -22.33
C GLU A 28 25.80 8.66 -23.78
N GLY A 29 25.24 9.75 -24.29
CA GLY A 29 24.70 9.84 -25.65
C GLY A 29 23.33 9.16 -25.86
N THR A 30 22.72 8.59 -24.84
CA THR A 30 21.39 7.99 -24.94
C THR A 30 20.30 9.05 -25.21
N PRO A 31 19.35 8.77 -26.12
CA PRO A 31 18.23 9.68 -26.37
C PRO A 31 17.44 10.00 -25.11
N LEU A 32 17.04 11.27 -24.96
CA LEU A 32 16.13 11.66 -23.88
C LEU A 32 14.70 11.23 -24.22
N ILE A 33 14.05 10.51 -23.32
CA ILE A 33 12.63 10.15 -23.43
C ILE A 33 11.77 11.41 -23.41
N HIS A 34 12.14 12.39 -22.55
CA HIS A 34 11.48 13.68 -22.44
C HIS A 34 12.48 14.83 -22.60
N LYS A 35 12.55 15.42 -23.77
CA LYS A 35 13.47 16.54 -24.06
C LYS A 35 13.14 17.81 -23.25
N GLN A 36 11.85 18.02 -22.92
CA GLN A 36 11.35 19.24 -22.25
C GLN A 36 10.62 18.91 -20.92
N VAL A 37 11.15 17.97 -20.14
CA VAL A 37 10.51 17.45 -18.93
C VAL A 37 10.11 18.55 -17.92
N ASN A 38 10.86 19.66 -17.85
CA ASN A 38 10.55 20.77 -16.95
C ASN A 38 9.39 21.65 -17.42
N GLY A 39 8.99 21.56 -18.70
CA GLY A 39 7.85 22.27 -19.27
C GLY A 39 6.50 21.59 -19.01
N TYR A 40 6.49 20.36 -18.51
CA TYR A 40 5.26 19.62 -18.29
C TYR A 40 4.53 20.05 -17.01
N LYS A 41 3.20 20.11 -17.08
CA LYS A 41 2.37 20.27 -15.88
C LYS A 41 2.52 19.02 -15.01
N LYS A 42 2.97 19.21 -13.78
CA LYS A 42 3.12 18.12 -12.81
C LYS A 42 1.83 17.95 -11.99
N LEU A 43 1.30 16.74 -11.94
CA LEU A 43 0.19 16.40 -11.06
C LEU A 43 0.65 16.14 -9.62
N LEU A 44 1.91 15.70 -9.46
CA LEU A 44 2.58 15.50 -8.18
C LEU A 44 3.62 16.61 -7.98
N THR A 45 3.44 17.44 -6.98
CA THR A 45 4.20 18.68 -6.79
C THR A 45 5.60 18.51 -6.22
N ASP A 46 5.88 17.37 -5.60
CA ASP A 46 7.15 17.04 -4.93
C ASP A 46 8.06 16.12 -5.76
N ILE A 47 7.84 16.06 -7.08
CA ILE A 47 8.69 15.34 -8.02
C ILE A 47 9.56 16.32 -8.78
N TYR A 48 10.87 16.07 -8.80
CA TYR A 48 11.87 16.95 -9.37
C TYR A 48 12.71 16.19 -10.42
N PRO A 49 12.26 16.13 -11.69
CA PRO A 49 13.04 15.55 -12.78
C PRO A 49 14.33 16.33 -13.03
N GLU A 50 15.40 15.62 -13.38
CA GLU A 50 16.69 16.22 -13.72
C GLU A 50 16.74 16.56 -15.21
N ALA A 51 16.73 17.85 -15.54
CA ALA A 51 16.78 18.33 -16.93
C ALA A 51 18.02 17.80 -17.67
N GLY A 52 17.85 17.45 -18.94
CA GLY A 52 18.92 16.91 -19.78
C GLY A 52 19.34 15.48 -19.43
N THR A 53 18.55 14.77 -18.62
CA THR A 53 18.76 13.38 -18.26
C THR A 53 17.45 12.59 -18.38
N ASN A 54 17.55 11.25 -18.31
CA ASN A 54 16.38 10.38 -18.18
C ASN A 54 16.01 10.10 -16.71
N ILE A 55 16.41 10.94 -15.76
CA ILE A 55 16.12 10.79 -14.33
C ILE A 55 14.84 11.56 -13.98
N ALA A 56 13.81 10.83 -13.57
CA ALA A 56 12.54 11.39 -13.10
C ALA A 56 12.61 11.87 -11.65
N SER A 57 13.39 11.20 -10.81
CA SER A 57 13.66 11.63 -9.43
C SER A 57 14.84 10.89 -8.84
N ARG A 58 15.46 11.48 -7.81
CA ARG A 58 16.62 10.93 -7.10
C ARG A 58 16.42 11.06 -5.61
N TYR A 59 16.73 9.99 -4.87
CA TYR A 59 16.73 9.97 -3.41
C TYR A 59 18.06 9.43 -2.89
N ARG A 60 18.58 10.06 -1.83
CA ARG A 60 19.83 9.68 -1.18
C ARG A 60 19.61 9.42 0.30
N MET A 61 20.25 8.38 0.83
CA MET A 61 20.30 8.07 2.25
C MET A 61 21.77 7.97 2.65
N GLU A 62 22.18 8.82 3.57
CA GLU A 62 23.54 8.83 4.09
C GLU A 62 23.52 8.70 5.62
N LYS A 63 24.22 7.69 6.14
CA LYS A 63 24.40 7.47 7.58
C LYS A 63 25.84 7.07 7.85
N GLY A 64 26.51 7.73 8.79
CA GLY A 64 27.93 7.51 9.05
C GLY A 64 28.82 7.80 7.82
N SER A 65 29.81 6.93 7.58
CA SER A 65 30.70 7.00 6.42
C SER A 65 30.99 5.62 5.85
N ALA A 66 30.17 5.18 4.87
CA ALA A 66 30.31 3.87 4.25
C ALA A 66 31.72 3.69 3.63
N GLN A 67 32.23 4.73 2.94
CA GLN A 67 33.54 4.68 2.27
C GLN A 67 34.70 4.38 3.25
N LYS A 68 34.70 5.04 4.43
CA LYS A 68 35.73 4.81 5.44
C LYS A 68 35.55 3.45 6.12
N ALA A 69 34.30 3.02 6.32
CA ALA A 69 33.99 1.76 6.99
C ALA A 69 34.38 0.54 6.14
N PHE A 70 34.23 0.59 4.81
CA PHE A 70 34.68 -0.49 3.95
C PHE A 70 36.17 -0.83 4.09
N GLY A 71 37.02 0.14 4.40
CA GLY A 71 38.45 -0.10 4.65
C GLY A 71 38.76 -0.88 5.92
N ARG A 72 37.77 -1.12 6.78
CA ARG A 72 37.89 -1.86 8.05
C ARG A 72 37.13 -3.19 8.04
N CYS A 73 36.46 -3.52 6.93
CA CYS A 73 35.73 -4.78 6.80
C CYS A 73 36.67 -5.93 6.47
N ASP A 74 36.47 -7.08 7.09
CA ASP A 74 37.23 -8.29 6.79
C ASP A 74 36.76 -8.93 5.48
N GLU A 75 35.44 -8.86 5.21
CA GLU A 75 34.83 -9.42 4.02
C GLU A 75 33.94 -8.40 3.30
N ILE A 76 34.04 -8.41 1.98
CA ILE A 76 33.20 -7.56 1.12
C ILE A 76 32.45 -8.44 0.14
N ILE A 77 31.15 -8.24 0.08
CA ILE A 77 30.23 -8.85 -0.86
C ILE A 77 29.71 -7.76 -1.78
N GLN A 78 29.82 -7.93 -3.09
CA GLN A 78 29.22 -7.03 -4.07
C GLN A 78 28.45 -7.83 -5.11
N ARG A 79 27.23 -7.41 -5.41
CA ARG A 79 26.39 -8.07 -6.41
C ARG A 79 25.48 -7.07 -7.13
N ARG A 80 25.39 -7.26 -8.46
CA ARG A 80 24.41 -6.57 -9.30
C ARG A 80 23.21 -7.48 -9.54
N PHE A 81 22.02 -6.90 -9.52
CA PHE A 81 20.73 -7.57 -9.72
C PHE A 81 19.96 -6.89 -10.83
N PHE A 82 19.13 -7.68 -11.51
CA PHE A 82 18.15 -7.22 -12.48
C PHE A 82 16.83 -7.95 -12.23
N LEU A 83 15.76 -7.18 -12.02
CA LEU A 83 14.41 -7.68 -11.88
C LEU A 83 13.52 -6.97 -12.91
N PRO A 84 12.95 -7.73 -13.87
CA PRO A 84 12.13 -7.14 -14.93
C PRO A 84 10.79 -6.61 -14.38
N PRO A 85 10.12 -5.70 -15.10
CA PRO A 85 8.72 -5.38 -14.87
C PRO A 85 7.84 -6.64 -14.94
N SER A 86 6.67 -6.61 -14.30
CA SER A 86 5.68 -7.69 -14.40
C SER A 86 4.25 -7.16 -14.21
N ASP A 87 3.27 -7.83 -14.80
CA ASP A 87 1.87 -7.47 -14.66
C ASP A 87 1.27 -7.95 -13.33
N HIS A 88 0.18 -7.31 -12.89
CA HIS A 88 -0.56 -7.62 -11.67
C HIS A 88 -1.42 -8.87 -11.80
N LEU A 89 -1.87 -9.19 -13.01
CA LEU A 89 -2.74 -10.32 -13.36
C LEU A 89 -4.00 -10.41 -12.48
N ALA A 90 -4.58 -9.28 -12.13
CA ALA A 90 -5.85 -9.27 -11.42
C ALA A 90 -6.91 -10.06 -12.24
N MET A 91 -7.72 -10.91 -11.59
CA MET A 91 -8.71 -11.74 -12.28
C MET A 91 -9.67 -10.89 -13.11
N GLU A 92 -10.18 -9.80 -12.54
CA GLU A 92 -10.92 -8.77 -13.26
C GLU A 92 -9.94 -7.85 -13.99
N VAL A 93 -10.03 -7.75 -15.32
CA VAL A 93 -9.30 -6.75 -16.12
C VAL A 93 -9.82 -5.34 -15.82
N ARG A 94 -9.11 -4.32 -16.27
CA ARG A 94 -9.58 -2.95 -16.10
C ARG A 94 -10.82 -2.69 -16.95
N CYS A 95 -11.83 -2.07 -16.35
CA CYS A 95 -13.06 -1.67 -17.02
C CYS A 95 -13.58 -0.35 -16.45
N THR A 96 -14.18 0.45 -17.31
CA THR A 96 -14.71 1.77 -16.95
C THR A 96 -15.92 2.10 -17.84
N ARG A 97 -16.97 2.65 -17.24
CA ARG A 97 -18.09 3.29 -17.92
C ARG A 97 -18.05 4.79 -17.65
N ALA A 98 -18.20 5.60 -18.67
CA ALA A 98 -18.30 7.05 -18.56
C ALA A 98 -19.57 7.56 -19.24
N GLU A 99 -20.18 8.58 -18.65
CA GLU A 99 -21.36 9.25 -19.19
C GLU A 99 -21.33 10.74 -18.78
N ILE A 100 -21.79 11.63 -19.67
CA ILE A 100 -21.88 13.06 -19.42
C ILE A 100 -23.32 13.50 -19.63
N SER A 101 -23.98 14.00 -18.58
CA SER A 101 -25.36 14.49 -18.68
C SER A 101 -25.46 15.81 -19.47
N ALA A 102 -26.68 16.19 -19.82
CA ALA A 102 -26.95 17.45 -20.52
C ALA A 102 -26.50 18.68 -19.68
N GLU A 103 -26.51 18.58 -18.33
CA GLU A 103 -26.03 19.63 -17.44
C GLU A 103 -24.50 19.61 -17.24
N GLY A 104 -23.79 18.77 -17.98
CA GLY A 104 -22.33 18.63 -17.90
C GLY A 104 -21.84 17.92 -16.64
N LYS A 105 -22.68 17.10 -15.99
CA LYS A 105 -22.27 16.21 -14.90
C LYS A 105 -21.61 14.97 -15.49
N VAL A 106 -20.43 14.62 -14.99
CA VAL A 106 -19.65 13.45 -15.40
C VAL A 106 -19.88 12.31 -14.40
N SER A 107 -20.35 11.17 -14.89
CA SER A 107 -20.50 9.93 -14.11
C SER A 107 -19.51 8.90 -14.62
N ILE A 108 -18.67 8.40 -13.72
CA ILE A 108 -17.69 7.34 -13.98
C ILE A 108 -18.03 6.15 -13.09
N THR A 109 -18.17 4.96 -13.66
CA THR A 109 -18.19 3.71 -12.90
C THR A 109 -16.97 2.90 -13.31
N THR A 110 -16.11 2.53 -12.37
CA THR A 110 -14.80 1.96 -12.70
C THR A 110 -14.32 0.96 -11.65
N SER A 111 -13.48 0.01 -12.06
CA SER A 111 -12.77 -0.89 -11.15
C SER A 111 -11.48 -0.21 -10.67
N SER A 112 -11.58 0.64 -9.66
CA SER A 112 -10.47 1.46 -9.15
C SER A 112 -10.29 1.33 -7.64
N GLN A 113 -9.02 1.38 -7.18
CA GLN A 113 -8.66 1.47 -5.76
C GLN A 113 -8.63 2.93 -5.25
N ALA A 114 -8.81 3.91 -6.15
CA ALA A 114 -8.56 5.32 -5.86
C ALA A 114 -9.61 6.26 -6.48
N PRO A 115 -10.92 6.13 -6.14
CA PRO A 115 -11.99 6.90 -6.78
C PRO A 115 -11.79 8.42 -6.67
N TYR A 116 -11.28 8.91 -5.55
CA TYR A 116 -11.03 10.33 -5.36
C TYR A 116 -9.84 10.83 -6.20
N THR A 117 -8.84 9.98 -6.48
CA THR A 117 -7.76 10.29 -7.43
C THR A 117 -8.31 10.40 -8.85
N VAL A 118 -9.22 9.50 -9.25
CA VAL A 118 -9.90 9.57 -10.56
C VAL A 118 -10.66 10.91 -10.67
N ARG A 119 -11.48 11.25 -9.67
CA ARG A 119 -12.21 12.53 -9.62
C ARG A 119 -11.27 13.72 -9.74
N LYS A 120 -10.19 13.73 -8.96
CA LYS A 120 -9.21 14.82 -8.95
C LYS A 120 -8.50 14.96 -10.31
N GLN A 121 -8.02 13.86 -10.90
CA GLN A 121 -7.30 13.93 -12.17
C GLN A 121 -8.19 14.37 -13.33
N LEU A 122 -9.45 13.92 -13.39
CA LEU A 122 -10.42 14.42 -14.38
C LEU A 122 -10.69 15.92 -14.18
N SER A 123 -10.88 16.36 -12.93
CA SER A 123 -11.07 17.77 -12.59
C SER A 123 -9.87 18.62 -13.04
N ASP A 124 -8.66 18.22 -12.69
CA ASP A 124 -7.43 18.96 -12.97
C ASP A 124 -7.08 18.99 -14.48
N ALA A 125 -7.30 17.85 -15.18
CA ALA A 125 -6.94 17.72 -16.59
C ALA A 125 -7.89 18.50 -17.52
N PHE A 126 -9.18 18.55 -17.17
CA PHE A 126 -10.21 19.13 -18.03
C PHE A 126 -10.88 20.37 -17.48
N ALA A 127 -10.38 20.91 -16.35
CA ALA A 127 -10.94 22.07 -15.65
C ALA A 127 -12.43 21.92 -15.32
N ILE A 128 -12.87 20.69 -14.97
CA ILE A 128 -14.26 20.40 -14.58
C ILE A 128 -14.35 20.54 -13.05
N PRO A 129 -15.28 21.32 -12.49
CA PRO A 129 -15.48 21.38 -11.05
C PRO A 129 -15.68 19.99 -10.46
N SER A 130 -14.94 19.64 -9.39
CA SER A 130 -14.99 18.30 -8.76
C SER A 130 -16.42 17.91 -8.32
N GLY A 131 -17.27 18.87 -7.94
CA GLY A 131 -18.68 18.63 -7.61
C GLY A 131 -19.56 18.19 -8.79
N LYS A 132 -19.08 18.35 -10.04
CA LYS A 132 -19.74 17.83 -11.26
C LYS A 132 -19.24 16.45 -11.64
N ILE A 133 -18.26 15.88 -10.94
CA ILE A 133 -17.70 14.55 -11.25
C ILE A 133 -18.10 13.58 -10.13
N GLN A 134 -18.80 12.53 -10.53
CA GLN A 134 -19.15 11.39 -9.68
C GLN A 134 -18.35 10.19 -10.12
N VAL A 135 -17.67 9.54 -9.18
CA VAL A 135 -16.98 8.27 -9.41
C VAL A 135 -17.60 7.21 -8.52
N ASN A 136 -18.13 6.16 -9.13
CA ASN A 136 -18.73 5.02 -8.48
C ASN A 136 -17.79 3.82 -8.61
N VAL A 137 -17.51 3.16 -7.50
CA VAL A 137 -16.68 1.95 -7.48
C VAL A 137 -17.46 0.83 -6.81
N PRO A 138 -17.89 -0.19 -7.57
CA PRO A 138 -18.47 -1.42 -7.03
C PRO A 138 -17.37 -2.28 -6.39
N LEU A 139 -17.70 -3.55 -6.07
CA LEU A 139 -16.69 -4.54 -5.69
C LEU A 139 -15.67 -4.68 -6.82
N VAL A 140 -14.38 -4.68 -6.45
CA VAL A 140 -13.26 -4.78 -7.40
C VAL A 140 -12.69 -6.20 -7.38
N GLY A 141 -12.61 -6.84 -8.53
CA GLY A 141 -12.14 -8.22 -8.74
C GLY A 141 -10.62 -8.37 -8.69
N GLY A 142 -9.99 -7.79 -7.67
CA GLY A 142 -8.55 -7.73 -7.47
C GLY A 142 -7.92 -6.47 -8.06
N GLY A 143 -6.92 -5.93 -7.36
CA GLY A 143 -6.21 -4.72 -7.80
C GLY A 143 -4.72 -4.80 -7.60
N PHE A 144 -4.28 -5.29 -6.44
CA PHE A 144 -2.88 -5.49 -6.04
C PHE A 144 -1.98 -4.25 -6.20
N GLY A 145 -2.60 -3.05 -6.29
CA GLY A 145 -1.94 -1.77 -6.57
C GLY A 145 -2.09 -1.31 -8.03
N GLY A 146 -2.32 -2.20 -8.98
CA GLY A 146 -2.44 -1.88 -10.40
C GLY A 146 -3.62 -0.98 -10.76
N LYS A 147 -4.69 -1.05 -9.96
CA LYS A 147 -5.90 -0.21 -10.13
C LYS A 147 -5.90 1.05 -9.25
N ALA A 148 -4.76 1.38 -8.64
CA ALA A 148 -4.58 2.64 -7.90
C ALA A 148 -4.13 3.80 -8.80
N ALA A 149 -3.70 3.52 -10.05
CA ALA A 149 -3.44 4.49 -11.11
C ALA A 149 -4.72 4.79 -11.88
N VAL A 150 -4.82 5.99 -12.43
CA VAL A 150 -5.87 6.36 -13.39
C VAL A 150 -5.41 5.96 -14.80
N SER A 151 -6.18 5.17 -15.50
CA SER A 151 -5.83 4.62 -16.83
C SER A 151 -6.95 4.75 -17.84
N LEU A 152 -7.97 3.90 -17.77
CA LEU A 152 -9.08 3.89 -18.74
C LEU A 152 -10.10 4.99 -18.51
N GLU A 153 -10.17 5.57 -17.33
CA GLU A 153 -11.19 6.55 -16.94
C GLU A 153 -11.14 7.81 -17.80
N ILE A 154 -9.92 8.29 -18.10
CA ILE A 154 -9.73 9.46 -18.99
C ILE A 154 -10.13 9.12 -20.41
N LEU A 155 -9.77 7.93 -20.91
CA LEU A 155 -10.15 7.49 -22.26
C LEU A 155 -11.67 7.30 -22.40
N ALA A 156 -12.32 6.69 -21.42
CA ALA A 156 -13.77 6.51 -21.40
C ALA A 156 -14.50 7.87 -21.34
N PHE A 157 -14.01 8.82 -20.54
CA PHE A 157 -14.54 10.19 -20.52
C PHE A 157 -14.41 10.88 -21.89
N LEU A 158 -13.24 10.80 -22.52
CA LEU A 158 -13.02 11.39 -23.86
C LEU A 158 -13.91 10.75 -24.92
N ALA A 159 -14.06 9.42 -24.87
CA ALA A 159 -14.95 8.68 -25.76
C ALA A 159 -16.42 9.10 -25.57
N SER A 160 -16.91 9.21 -24.32
CA SER A 160 -18.24 9.71 -24.03
C SER A 160 -18.44 11.13 -24.56
N ARG A 161 -17.48 12.03 -24.33
CA ARG A 161 -17.51 13.40 -24.83
C ARG A 161 -17.60 13.45 -26.37
N SER A 162 -16.88 12.56 -27.07
CA SER A 162 -16.87 12.53 -28.54
C SER A 162 -18.19 12.07 -29.18
N VAL A 163 -19.01 11.34 -28.41
CA VAL A 163 -20.34 10.88 -28.85
C VAL A 163 -21.49 11.66 -28.21
N GLY A 164 -21.26 12.90 -27.82
CA GLY A 164 -22.27 13.81 -27.27
C GLY A 164 -22.72 13.46 -25.85
N GLY A 165 -21.84 12.91 -25.02
CA GLY A 165 -22.09 12.60 -23.61
C GLY A 165 -22.74 11.23 -23.36
N ARG A 166 -23.04 10.47 -24.42
CA ARG A 166 -23.64 9.14 -24.27
C ARG A 166 -22.75 8.21 -23.46
N ALA A 167 -23.38 7.26 -22.78
CA ALA A 167 -22.67 6.25 -22.00
C ALA A 167 -21.75 5.40 -22.89
N VAL A 168 -20.48 5.32 -22.51
CA VAL A 168 -19.45 4.49 -23.17
C VAL A 168 -18.88 3.53 -22.15
N ASN A 169 -18.88 2.24 -22.48
CA ASN A 169 -18.19 1.20 -21.72
C ASN A 169 -16.85 0.89 -22.40
N LEU A 170 -15.78 0.94 -21.65
CA LEU A 170 -14.44 0.58 -22.09
C LEU A 170 -13.92 -0.56 -21.21
N THR A 171 -13.75 -1.73 -21.81
CA THR A 171 -13.18 -2.92 -21.17
C THR A 171 -12.08 -3.45 -22.06
N ILE A 172 -10.89 -3.66 -21.51
CA ILE A 172 -9.75 -4.21 -22.24
C ILE A 172 -9.69 -5.73 -22.12
N SER A 173 -9.13 -6.40 -23.14
CA SER A 173 -8.86 -7.84 -23.05
C SER A 173 -7.69 -8.11 -22.09
N ARG A 174 -7.49 -9.37 -21.69
CA ARG A 174 -6.33 -9.77 -20.89
C ARG A 174 -5.01 -9.46 -21.60
N GLU A 175 -4.93 -9.69 -22.90
CA GLU A 175 -3.74 -9.41 -23.72
C GLU A 175 -3.45 -7.90 -23.74
N GLN A 176 -4.48 -7.08 -23.90
CA GLN A 176 -4.33 -5.62 -23.85
C GLN A 176 -3.91 -5.14 -22.46
N ASP A 177 -4.47 -5.73 -21.39
CA ASP A 177 -4.11 -5.40 -20.01
C ASP A 177 -2.63 -5.68 -19.75
N MET A 178 -2.14 -6.86 -20.16
CA MET A 178 -0.74 -7.24 -20.02
C MET A 178 0.23 -6.41 -20.87
N ALA A 179 -0.21 -5.99 -22.08
CA ALA A 179 0.66 -5.28 -23.02
C ALA A 179 0.71 -3.77 -22.81
N SER A 180 -0.35 -3.15 -22.29
CA SER A 180 -0.49 -1.68 -22.28
C SER A 180 -0.85 -1.06 -20.94
N ALA A 181 -1.28 -1.86 -19.97
CA ALA A 181 -1.62 -1.33 -18.65
C ALA A 181 -0.38 -1.06 -17.79
N PRO A 182 -0.50 -0.20 -16.75
CA PRO A 182 0.59 0.02 -15.80
C PRO A 182 1.04 -1.28 -15.14
N CYS A 183 2.35 -1.50 -15.04
CA CYS A 183 2.95 -2.73 -14.52
C CYS A 183 3.73 -2.50 -13.20
N ARG A 184 4.23 -3.58 -12.60
CA ARG A 184 5.21 -3.51 -11.52
C ARG A 184 6.49 -2.89 -12.03
N ILE A 185 7.06 -1.97 -11.26
CA ILE A 185 8.33 -1.31 -11.58
C ILE A 185 9.48 -2.31 -11.70
N GLY A 186 10.28 -2.20 -12.75
CA GLY A 186 11.54 -2.93 -12.87
C GLY A 186 12.62 -2.33 -11.98
N LEU A 187 13.59 -3.14 -11.58
CA LEU A 187 14.71 -2.73 -10.71
C LEU A 187 16.03 -3.26 -11.23
N GLU A 188 17.02 -2.39 -11.40
CA GLU A 188 18.43 -2.75 -11.36
C GLU A 188 19.02 -2.28 -10.03
N ALA A 189 19.88 -3.09 -9.42
CA ALA A 189 20.54 -2.71 -8.17
C ALA A 189 21.98 -3.20 -8.12
N ASP A 190 22.88 -2.34 -7.63
CA ASP A 190 24.25 -2.70 -7.25
C ASP A 190 24.37 -2.54 -5.74
N ILE A 191 24.64 -3.64 -5.04
CA ILE A 191 24.75 -3.68 -3.58
C ILE A 191 26.13 -4.15 -3.20
N LYS A 192 26.83 -3.33 -2.40
CA LYS A 192 28.08 -3.65 -1.74
C LYS A 192 27.88 -3.66 -0.24
N LEU A 193 28.18 -4.81 0.39
CA LEU A 193 28.07 -5.04 1.83
C LEU A 193 29.45 -5.38 2.39
N GLY A 194 29.82 -4.74 3.48
CA GLY A 194 31.04 -5.01 4.24
C GLY A 194 30.71 -5.57 5.63
N VAL A 195 31.33 -6.67 5.99
CA VAL A 195 31.15 -7.37 7.26
C VAL A 195 32.47 -7.62 7.94
N SER A 196 32.47 -7.68 9.27
CA SER A 196 33.58 -8.15 10.07
C SER A 196 33.61 -9.69 10.11
N LYS A 197 34.73 -10.26 10.54
CA LYS A 197 34.96 -11.72 10.59
C LYS A 197 33.90 -12.47 11.41
N ASP A 198 33.37 -11.84 12.43
CA ASP A 198 32.29 -12.38 13.26
C ASP A 198 30.89 -12.29 12.60
N GLY A 199 30.80 -11.74 11.40
CA GLY A 199 29.55 -11.57 10.64
C GLY A 199 28.76 -10.31 10.99
N THR A 200 29.31 -9.36 11.76
CA THR A 200 28.65 -8.08 12.01
C THR A 200 28.72 -7.18 10.78
N ILE A 201 27.57 -6.65 10.34
CA ILE A 201 27.51 -5.73 9.21
C ILE A 201 28.06 -4.35 9.62
N GLN A 202 29.11 -3.90 8.93
CA GLN A 202 29.80 -2.63 9.18
C GLN A 202 29.36 -1.54 8.22
N ALA A 203 29.17 -1.86 6.94
CA ALA A 203 28.88 -0.88 5.91
C ALA A 203 28.02 -1.44 4.80
N ALA A 204 27.21 -0.58 4.18
CA ALA A 204 26.56 -0.87 2.91
C ALA A 204 26.62 0.34 1.97
N ARG A 205 26.83 0.04 0.68
CA ARG A 205 26.59 0.99 -0.42
C ARG A 205 25.62 0.37 -1.41
N MET A 206 24.61 1.11 -1.78
CA MET A 206 23.55 0.65 -2.67
C MET A 206 23.28 1.70 -3.73
N THR A 207 23.15 1.26 -4.98
CA THR A 207 22.61 2.08 -6.07
C THR A 207 21.47 1.32 -6.70
N CYS A 208 20.29 1.94 -6.75
CA CYS A 208 19.07 1.34 -7.27
C CYS A 208 18.56 2.19 -8.44
N TRP A 209 18.34 1.58 -9.59
CA TRP A 209 17.73 2.21 -10.76
C TRP A 209 16.36 1.56 -11.00
N LEU A 210 15.31 2.36 -10.87
CA LEU A 210 13.93 1.90 -11.01
C LEU A 210 13.39 2.33 -12.36
N ASP A 211 12.95 1.36 -13.15
CA ASP A 211 12.38 1.56 -14.47
C ASP A 211 10.94 2.05 -14.37
N CYS A 212 10.71 3.35 -14.48
CA CYS A 212 9.36 3.91 -14.40
C CYS A 212 8.59 3.87 -15.72
N GLY A 213 9.21 3.40 -16.81
CA GLY A 213 8.64 3.49 -18.15
C GLY A 213 8.63 4.92 -18.68
N ALA A 214 7.81 5.18 -19.69
CA ALA A 214 7.78 6.48 -20.37
C ALA A 214 7.12 7.60 -19.55
N TYR A 215 6.36 7.27 -18.51
CA TYR A 215 5.68 8.23 -17.62
C TYR A 215 5.77 7.78 -16.18
N THR A 216 5.73 8.73 -15.24
CA THR A 216 6.08 8.42 -13.85
C THR A 216 4.95 7.84 -13.00
N ASP A 217 3.68 8.21 -13.21
CA ASP A 217 2.63 7.94 -12.22
C ASP A 217 3.18 8.12 -10.77
N ILE A 218 3.19 7.05 -9.96
CA ILE A 218 3.71 7.06 -8.60
C ILE A 218 5.11 6.44 -8.45
N ALA A 219 5.81 6.13 -9.54
CA ALA A 219 7.15 5.53 -9.51
C ALA A 219 8.18 6.34 -8.69
N PRO A 220 8.19 7.68 -8.68
CA PRO A 220 9.06 8.46 -7.79
C PRO A 220 8.83 8.17 -6.30
N TYR A 221 7.59 7.93 -5.88
CA TYR A 221 7.30 7.57 -4.48
C TYR A 221 7.75 6.14 -4.15
N MET A 222 7.69 5.20 -5.12
CA MET A 222 8.26 3.87 -4.97
C MET A 222 9.78 3.94 -4.83
N THR A 223 10.43 4.80 -5.59
CA THR A 223 11.88 5.06 -5.49
C THR A 223 12.25 5.62 -4.11
N LYS A 224 11.46 6.57 -3.60
CA LYS A 224 11.61 7.08 -2.24
C LYS A 224 11.46 5.98 -1.20
N ALA A 225 10.45 5.13 -1.34
CA ALA A 225 10.17 4.04 -0.41
C ALA A 225 11.33 3.02 -0.35
N ILE A 226 11.90 2.64 -1.51
CA ILE A 226 13.10 1.81 -1.55
C ILE A 226 14.27 2.47 -0.82
N ALA A 227 14.53 3.74 -1.06
CA ALA A 227 15.63 4.44 -0.39
C ALA A 227 15.46 4.45 1.13
N VAL A 228 14.24 4.71 1.63
CA VAL A 228 13.93 4.76 3.07
C VAL A 228 14.12 3.41 3.76
N ASP A 229 13.81 2.31 3.07
CA ASP A 229 13.84 0.95 3.62
C ASP A 229 14.97 0.08 3.06
N CYS A 230 15.98 0.69 2.41
CA CYS A 230 16.99 0.03 1.59
C CYS A 230 17.82 -1.05 2.30
N THR A 231 17.99 -0.97 3.62
CA THR A 231 18.77 -1.95 4.39
C THR A 231 18.05 -3.26 4.64
N GLY A 232 16.72 -3.35 4.34
CA GLY A 232 15.90 -4.36 4.99
C GLY A 232 15.88 -4.14 6.51
N PRO A 233 15.36 -5.08 7.31
CA PRO A 233 15.22 -4.92 8.76
C PRO A 233 16.55 -5.18 9.50
N TYR A 234 17.65 -4.62 8.98
CA TYR A 234 18.98 -4.80 9.53
C TYR A 234 19.59 -3.49 10.01
N HIS A 235 20.34 -3.59 11.13
CA HIS A 235 21.13 -2.48 11.63
C HIS A 235 22.43 -2.36 10.82
N ILE A 236 22.59 -1.24 10.12
CA ILE A 236 23.80 -0.91 9.37
C ILE A 236 24.25 0.47 9.81
N GLU A 237 25.40 0.58 10.45
CA GLU A 237 25.90 1.84 11.02
C GLU A 237 26.33 2.82 9.93
N HIS A 238 27.01 2.31 8.88
CA HIS A 238 27.55 3.13 7.82
C HIS A 238 26.89 2.79 6.49
N LEU A 239 26.02 3.68 6.01
CA LEU A 239 25.19 3.48 4.83
C LEU A 239 25.34 4.63 3.84
N SER A 240 25.46 4.29 2.55
CA SER A 240 25.24 5.20 1.43
C SER A 240 24.28 4.52 0.45
N CYS A 241 23.13 5.10 0.21
CA CYS A 241 22.15 4.60 -0.77
C CYS A 241 21.75 5.72 -1.72
N GLU A 242 21.78 5.44 -3.03
CA GLU A 242 21.23 6.28 -4.07
C GLU A 242 20.16 5.51 -4.84
N ALA A 243 18.93 6.01 -4.88
CA ALA A 243 17.82 5.45 -5.63
C ALA A 243 17.35 6.44 -6.70
N LEU A 244 17.28 5.97 -7.93
CA LEU A 244 17.00 6.74 -9.13
C LEU A 244 15.75 6.18 -9.81
N CYS A 245 14.76 7.04 -10.04
CA CYS A 245 13.62 6.75 -10.91
C CYS A 245 14.02 7.13 -12.34
N VAL A 246 13.97 6.19 -13.26
CA VAL A 246 14.55 6.36 -14.61
C VAL A 246 13.50 6.16 -15.68
N TYR A 247 13.39 7.09 -16.62
CA TYR A 247 12.53 6.97 -17.80
C TYR A 247 13.11 5.97 -18.79
N THR A 248 12.23 5.14 -19.35
CA THR A 248 12.50 4.21 -20.46
C THR A 248 11.34 4.23 -21.46
N ASN A 249 11.40 3.45 -22.54
CA ASN A 249 10.28 3.32 -23.46
C ASN A 249 9.27 2.21 -23.09
N HIS A 250 9.37 1.64 -21.88
CA HIS A 250 8.36 0.72 -21.39
C HIS A 250 7.02 1.43 -21.07
N THR A 251 5.96 0.65 -20.95
CA THR A 251 4.72 1.08 -20.31
C THR A 251 5.03 1.62 -18.91
N TYR A 252 4.34 2.68 -18.50
CA TYR A 252 4.63 3.28 -17.21
C TYR A 252 4.36 2.32 -16.04
N ALA A 253 5.18 2.45 -15.01
CA ALA A 253 5.07 1.64 -13.81
C ALA A 253 4.13 2.27 -12.78
N THR A 254 3.38 1.42 -12.09
CA THR A 254 2.58 1.78 -10.91
C THR A 254 2.88 0.85 -9.75
N SER A 255 2.19 1.04 -8.62
CA SER A 255 2.38 0.16 -7.47
C SER A 255 1.95 -1.27 -7.78
N TYR A 256 2.76 -2.21 -7.31
CA TYR A 256 2.40 -3.62 -7.17
C TYR A 256 2.44 -3.98 -5.69
N ARG A 257 1.74 -5.03 -5.26
CA ARG A 257 1.72 -5.50 -3.87
C ARG A 257 3.12 -5.47 -3.26
N SER A 258 3.32 -4.71 -2.18
CA SER A 258 4.52 -4.30 -1.45
C SER A 258 5.23 -3.01 -1.90
N PHE A 259 4.82 -2.35 -3.01
CA PHE A 259 5.32 -1.02 -3.39
C PHE A 259 6.83 -0.98 -3.71
N ALA A 260 7.30 -1.94 -4.53
CA ALA A 260 8.69 -2.20 -4.92
C ALA A 260 9.60 -2.76 -3.81
N HIS A 261 9.13 -2.86 -2.56
CA HIS A 261 9.93 -3.45 -1.48
C HIS A 261 10.27 -4.93 -1.73
N GLU A 262 9.39 -5.69 -2.44
CA GLU A 262 9.65 -7.09 -2.81
C GLU A 262 10.92 -7.23 -3.65
N SER A 263 11.13 -6.32 -4.61
CA SER A 263 12.31 -6.31 -5.47
C SER A 263 13.57 -5.94 -4.69
N CYS A 264 13.49 -4.92 -3.84
CA CYS A 264 14.60 -4.52 -2.98
C CYS A 264 14.94 -5.61 -1.95
N THR A 265 13.92 -6.18 -1.31
CA THR A 265 14.09 -7.28 -0.34
C THR A 265 14.78 -8.47 -0.97
N PHE A 266 14.40 -8.88 -2.19
CA PHE A 266 15.09 -9.95 -2.91
C PHE A 266 16.60 -9.65 -3.03
N CYS A 267 16.97 -8.45 -3.46
CA CYS A 267 18.37 -8.07 -3.64
C CYS A 267 19.14 -8.08 -2.30
N VAL A 268 18.55 -7.47 -1.27
CA VAL A 268 19.16 -7.39 0.08
C VAL A 268 19.34 -8.79 0.67
N GLU A 269 18.30 -9.61 0.67
CA GLU A 269 18.31 -10.94 1.28
C GLU A 269 19.28 -11.90 0.59
N ARG A 270 19.44 -11.77 -0.74
CA ARG A 270 20.47 -12.51 -1.48
C ARG A 270 21.89 -12.12 -1.05
N VAL A 271 22.14 -10.83 -0.81
CA VAL A 271 23.44 -10.37 -0.32
C VAL A 271 23.67 -10.81 1.13
N MET A 272 22.63 -10.84 1.98
CA MET A 272 22.71 -11.38 3.34
C MET A 272 23.07 -12.87 3.35
N ASP A 273 22.47 -13.69 2.47
CA ASP A 273 22.84 -15.10 2.32
C ASP A 273 24.29 -15.29 1.87
N MET A 274 24.74 -14.46 0.91
CA MET A 274 26.13 -14.52 0.44
C MET A 274 27.12 -14.14 1.56
N ALA A 275 26.76 -13.13 2.38
CA ALA A 275 27.57 -12.71 3.53
C ALA A 275 27.63 -13.80 4.61
N ALA A 276 26.49 -14.37 4.99
CA ALA A 276 26.42 -15.45 5.96
C ALA A 276 27.29 -16.64 5.55
N ARG A 277 27.18 -17.08 4.29
CA ARG A 277 28.00 -18.17 3.74
C ARG A 277 29.50 -17.84 3.73
N LYS A 278 29.86 -16.61 3.35
CA LYS A 278 31.26 -16.19 3.29
C LYS A 278 31.92 -16.15 4.68
N CYS A 279 31.14 -15.79 5.72
CA CYS A 279 31.56 -15.83 7.11
C CYS A 279 31.44 -17.23 7.76
N GLY A 280 30.88 -18.23 7.07
CA GLY A 280 30.63 -19.56 7.64
C GLY A 280 29.56 -19.57 8.75
N ILE A 281 28.62 -18.62 8.72
CA ILE A 281 27.58 -18.44 9.74
C ILE A 281 26.23 -18.94 9.19
N ASP A 282 25.46 -19.63 10.04
CA ASP A 282 24.08 -20.02 9.71
C ASP A 282 23.25 -18.80 9.27
N PRO A 283 22.52 -18.87 8.14
CA PRO A 283 21.77 -17.72 7.60
C PRO A 283 20.75 -17.11 8.57
N LEU A 284 20.05 -17.91 9.41
CA LEU A 284 19.16 -17.38 10.42
C LEU A 284 19.92 -16.70 11.55
N LYS A 285 21.03 -17.32 12.01
CA LYS A 285 21.88 -16.75 13.04
C LYS A 285 22.48 -15.41 12.61
N PHE A 286 22.92 -15.31 11.34
CA PHE A 286 23.44 -14.07 10.76
C PHE A 286 22.38 -12.96 10.79
N ARG A 287 21.13 -13.28 10.46
CA ARG A 287 20.01 -12.33 10.48
C ARG A 287 19.65 -11.89 11.90
N ILE A 288 19.62 -12.81 12.87
CA ILE A 288 19.36 -12.49 14.29
C ILE A 288 20.44 -11.56 14.84
N GLN A 289 21.70 -11.80 14.49
CA GLN A 289 22.84 -10.99 14.94
C GLN A 289 22.74 -9.55 14.45
N ASN A 290 22.34 -9.36 13.19
CA ASN A 290 22.28 -8.06 12.51
C ASN A 290 20.89 -7.41 12.53
N ALA A 291 19.90 -8.02 13.20
CA ALA A 291 18.54 -7.50 13.26
C ALA A 291 18.51 -6.08 13.85
N ILE A 292 17.73 -5.20 13.22
CA ILE A 292 17.44 -3.87 13.78
C ILE A 292 16.63 -4.01 15.07
N ARG A 293 16.90 -3.15 16.05
CA ARG A 293 16.30 -3.22 17.39
C ARG A 293 15.90 -1.82 17.87
N PRO A 294 15.00 -1.71 18.86
CA PRO A 294 14.79 -0.45 19.56
C PRO A 294 16.12 0.17 20.02
N GLY A 295 16.27 1.48 19.80
CA GLY A 295 17.51 2.22 20.01
C GLY A 295 18.40 2.38 18.78
N ASN A 296 18.21 1.57 17.72
CA ASN A 296 18.90 1.76 16.45
C ASN A 296 18.24 2.87 15.61
N LEU A 297 18.95 3.36 14.60
CA LEU A 297 18.45 4.31 13.60
C LEU A 297 18.15 3.60 12.28
N THR A 298 17.00 3.91 11.68
CA THR A 298 16.66 3.51 10.30
C THR A 298 17.60 4.18 9.28
N PRO A 299 17.56 3.81 7.97
CA PRO A 299 18.29 4.54 6.93
C PRO A 299 17.97 6.04 6.90
N SER A 300 16.72 6.42 7.11
CA SER A 300 16.27 7.83 7.19
C SER A 300 16.45 8.47 8.57
N ARG A 301 17.23 7.85 9.45
CA ARG A 301 17.59 8.31 10.82
C ARG A 301 16.41 8.50 11.77
N VAL A 302 15.36 7.72 11.59
CA VAL A 302 14.29 7.63 12.60
C VAL A 302 14.75 6.68 13.71
N LEU A 303 14.64 7.12 14.96
CA LEU A 303 14.93 6.27 16.12
C LEU A 303 13.88 5.16 16.24
N CYS A 304 14.34 3.92 16.19
CA CYS A 304 13.48 2.75 16.36
C CYS A 304 13.02 2.65 17.83
N THR A 305 11.73 2.45 18.01
CA THR A 305 11.11 2.15 19.32
C THR A 305 10.19 0.94 19.17
N SER A 306 9.90 0.24 20.24
CA SER A 306 8.96 -0.90 20.23
C SER A 306 7.54 -0.51 19.83
N SER A 307 7.18 0.78 19.88
CA SER A 307 5.89 1.29 19.42
C SER A 307 5.86 1.62 17.91
N LEU A 308 7.03 1.75 17.28
CA LEU A 308 7.15 2.08 15.84
C LEU A 308 7.45 0.86 14.97
N MET A 309 7.95 -0.21 15.54
CA MET A 309 8.31 -1.43 14.82
C MET A 309 8.10 -2.66 15.69
N GLY A 310 7.86 -3.79 15.04
CA GLY A 310 7.79 -5.09 15.71
C GLY A 310 9.16 -5.64 16.10
N ASP A 311 9.18 -6.88 16.59
CA ASP A 311 10.39 -7.61 17.01
C ASP A 311 10.79 -8.66 15.97
N LEU A 312 11.79 -8.31 15.14
CA LEU A 312 12.34 -9.24 14.15
C LEU A 312 12.98 -10.47 14.79
N THR A 313 13.65 -10.30 15.91
CA THR A 313 14.31 -11.42 16.62
C THR A 313 13.28 -12.44 17.10
N ALA A 314 12.14 -11.96 17.60
CA ALA A 314 11.02 -12.82 17.97
C ALA A 314 10.43 -13.55 16.74
N CYS A 315 10.27 -12.86 15.61
CA CYS A 315 9.82 -13.49 14.36
C CYS A 315 10.77 -14.60 13.89
N LEU A 316 12.09 -14.34 13.89
CA LEU A 316 13.10 -15.32 13.51
C LEU A 316 13.15 -16.53 14.45
N ASN A 317 13.04 -16.30 15.75
CA ASN A 317 13.00 -17.39 16.74
C ASN A 317 11.73 -18.26 16.61
N LYS A 318 10.60 -17.68 16.18
CA LYS A 318 9.36 -18.42 15.93
C LYS A 318 9.36 -19.16 14.60
N VAL A 319 9.91 -18.56 13.53
CA VAL A 319 9.93 -19.21 12.21
C VAL A 319 10.87 -20.42 12.18
N LYS A 320 11.94 -20.41 12.99
CA LYS A 320 12.92 -21.48 13.08
C LYS A 320 12.29 -22.86 13.36
N PRO A 321 11.57 -23.09 14.48
CA PRO A 321 10.91 -24.36 14.72
C PRO A 321 9.75 -24.66 13.75
N LEU A 322 9.00 -23.64 13.31
CA LEU A 322 7.88 -23.83 12.37
C LEU A 322 8.33 -24.37 11.01
N SER A 323 9.53 -24.02 10.58
CA SER A 323 10.13 -24.45 9.31
C SER A 323 11.06 -25.65 9.46
N GLU A 324 11.21 -26.20 10.67
CA GLU A 324 12.21 -27.25 10.96
C GLU A 324 13.60 -26.88 10.40
N TRP A 325 14.05 -25.65 10.71
CA TRP A 325 15.31 -25.11 10.15
C TRP A 325 16.52 -25.90 10.61
N ASP A 326 17.29 -26.40 9.65
CA ASP A 326 18.47 -27.26 9.81
C ASP A 326 19.77 -26.66 9.25
N GLY A 327 19.78 -25.33 8.99
CA GLY A 327 20.90 -24.64 8.32
C GLY A 327 20.67 -24.40 6.83
N GLY A 328 19.63 -24.98 6.24
CA GLY A 328 19.13 -24.67 4.90
C GLY A 328 19.97 -25.21 3.74
N GLY A 329 21.01 -26.00 4.01
CA GLY A 329 21.86 -26.59 2.97
C GLY A 329 21.10 -27.57 2.07
N PRO A 330 21.55 -27.78 0.82
CA PRO A 330 20.92 -28.72 -0.09
C PRO A 330 21.08 -30.17 0.38
N VAL A 331 19.99 -30.92 0.38
CA VAL A 331 19.95 -32.36 0.66
C VAL A 331 19.54 -33.09 -0.61
N THR A 332 20.33 -34.08 -1.01
CA THR A 332 20.01 -34.92 -2.17
C THR A 332 18.93 -35.90 -1.80
N ILE A 333 17.75 -35.80 -2.44
CA ILE A 333 16.60 -36.71 -2.26
C ILE A 333 16.76 -37.96 -3.16
N LYS A 334 17.16 -37.74 -4.39
CA LYS A 334 17.51 -38.78 -5.37
C LYS A 334 18.39 -38.15 -6.48
N ARG A 335 18.87 -38.96 -7.43
CA ARG A 335 19.65 -38.46 -8.57
C ARG A 335 18.96 -37.25 -9.19
N ASP A 336 19.69 -36.15 -9.34
CA ASP A 336 19.25 -34.87 -9.93
C ASP A 336 18.11 -34.13 -9.17
N ILE A 337 17.63 -34.63 -8.02
CA ILE A 337 16.62 -33.98 -7.18
C ILE A 337 17.26 -33.59 -5.85
N VAL A 338 17.20 -32.29 -5.55
CA VAL A 338 17.69 -31.74 -4.29
C VAL A 338 16.59 -30.96 -3.59
N ARG A 339 16.63 -30.92 -2.26
CA ARG A 339 15.82 -30.02 -1.42
C ARG A 339 16.73 -29.05 -0.69
N ALA A 340 16.24 -27.82 -0.53
CA ALA A 340 16.94 -26.81 0.26
C ALA A 340 15.92 -25.87 0.88
N LYS A 341 16.28 -25.29 2.02
CA LYS A 341 15.52 -24.22 2.68
C LYS A 341 16.23 -22.89 2.52
N GLY A 342 15.47 -21.85 2.22
CA GLY A 342 15.94 -20.46 2.17
C GLY A 342 15.21 -19.62 3.21
N ALA A 343 15.93 -18.71 3.87
CA ALA A 343 15.35 -17.79 4.84
C ALA A 343 15.49 -16.35 4.35
N ALA A 344 14.46 -15.54 4.58
CA ALA A 344 14.46 -14.12 4.28
C ALA A 344 13.73 -13.32 5.37
N CYS A 345 14.14 -12.07 5.55
CA CYS A 345 13.44 -11.11 6.37
C CYS A 345 12.88 -9.98 5.51
N PHE A 346 11.86 -9.33 6.00
CA PHE A 346 11.30 -8.17 5.33
C PHE A 346 10.82 -7.14 6.34
N TRP A 347 10.85 -5.90 5.93
CA TRP A 347 10.16 -4.82 6.60
C TRP A 347 9.60 -3.85 5.58
N LYS A 348 8.68 -3.03 6.03
CA LYS A 348 8.10 -1.98 5.21
C LYS A 348 7.53 -0.89 6.09
N THR A 349 7.87 0.38 5.77
CA THR A 349 7.06 1.51 6.21
C THR A 349 6.16 1.99 5.08
N GLU A 350 4.98 2.47 5.43
CA GLU A 350 4.11 3.12 4.47
C GLU A 350 4.59 4.55 4.22
N ASN A 351 4.55 4.98 2.96
CA ASN A 351 5.04 6.30 2.53
C ASN A 351 3.91 7.16 1.92
N PRO A 352 2.82 7.45 2.67
CA PRO A 352 1.73 8.28 2.13
C PRO A 352 2.19 9.73 1.95
N PRO A 353 1.44 10.52 1.17
CA PRO A 353 1.54 11.97 1.25
C PRO A 353 1.23 12.46 2.67
N THR A 354 1.86 13.54 3.09
CA THR A 354 1.68 14.09 4.44
C THR A 354 0.30 14.68 4.69
N ASP A 355 -0.48 14.89 3.63
CA ASP A 355 -1.86 15.38 3.62
C ASP A 355 -2.91 14.28 3.36
N ALA A 356 -2.52 13.01 3.39
CA ALA A 356 -3.46 11.90 3.23
C ALA A 356 -4.54 11.91 4.32
N ILE A 357 -5.79 11.80 3.90
CA ILE A 357 -6.97 11.85 4.77
C ILE A 357 -7.84 10.61 4.64
N SER A 358 -8.65 10.36 5.66
CA SER A 358 -9.75 9.39 5.63
C SER A 358 -10.95 9.92 6.42
N GLY A 359 -12.15 9.65 5.92
CA GLY A 359 -13.41 10.00 6.57
C GLY A 359 -14.32 8.79 6.76
N ALA A 360 -15.22 8.89 7.76
CA ALA A 360 -16.28 7.94 8.00
C ALA A 360 -17.55 8.68 8.45
N MET A 361 -18.71 8.19 8.04
CA MET A 361 -20.03 8.61 8.51
C MET A 361 -20.84 7.41 8.98
N ILE A 362 -21.59 7.60 10.05
CA ILE A 362 -22.44 6.58 10.64
C ILE A 362 -23.87 7.13 10.71
N THR A 363 -24.82 6.34 10.23
CA THR A 363 -26.24 6.59 10.40
C THR A 363 -26.90 5.36 11.02
N PHE A 364 -27.97 5.57 11.77
CA PHE A 364 -28.73 4.49 12.37
C PHE A 364 -30.03 4.27 11.61
N ASN A 365 -30.40 2.99 11.46
CA ASN A 365 -31.70 2.60 10.93
C ASN A 365 -32.75 2.56 12.05
N PRO A 366 -34.06 2.60 11.70
CA PRO A 366 -35.15 2.55 12.71
C PRO A 366 -35.14 1.26 13.57
N ASP A 367 -34.54 0.19 13.12
CA ASP A 367 -34.37 -1.07 13.87
C ASP A 367 -33.18 -1.04 14.85
N GLY A 368 -32.41 0.05 14.86
CA GLY A 368 -31.20 0.22 15.66
C GLY A 368 -29.92 -0.31 15.00
N SER A 369 -30.00 -0.90 13.81
CA SER A 369 -28.82 -1.27 13.03
C SER A 369 -28.09 -0.03 12.49
N VAL A 370 -26.84 -0.20 12.03
CA VAL A 370 -25.94 0.91 11.74
C VAL A 370 -25.44 0.81 10.30
N ASN A 371 -25.53 1.92 9.57
CA ASN A 371 -24.90 2.08 8.27
C ASN A 371 -23.55 2.77 8.43
N LEU A 372 -22.48 2.16 7.91
CA LEU A 372 -21.15 2.74 7.82
C LEU A 372 -20.89 3.19 6.38
N ASN A 373 -20.73 4.49 6.18
CA ASN A 373 -20.34 5.07 4.89
C ASN A 373 -18.88 5.54 4.93
N THR A 374 -18.06 5.02 4.03
CA THR A 374 -16.63 5.32 3.91
C THR A 374 -16.17 5.27 2.45
N GLY A 375 -15.10 5.98 2.13
CA GLY A 375 -14.48 5.96 0.80
C GLY A 375 -13.58 4.74 0.54
N VAL A 376 -13.54 3.76 1.44
CA VAL A 376 -12.75 2.53 1.31
C VAL A 376 -13.43 1.59 0.32
N VAL A 377 -12.68 1.19 -0.72
CA VAL A 377 -13.13 0.25 -1.73
C VAL A 377 -12.85 -1.19 -1.27
N GLU A 378 -13.80 -2.12 -1.47
CA GLU A 378 -13.54 -3.54 -1.28
C GLU A 378 -13.01 -4.18 -2.57
N MET A 379 -11.86 -4.84 -2.44
CA MET A 379 -11.15 -5.48 -3.57
C MET A 379 -10.68 -6.91 -3.24
N GLY A 380 -11.30 -7.53 -2.23
CA GLY A 380 -10.98 -8.87 -1.75
C GLY A 380 -10.07 -8.91 -0.52
N SER A 381 -9.66 -7.75 0.01
CA SER A 381 -8.81 -7.65 1.21
C SER A 381 -9.59 -7.77 2.52
N GLY A 382 -10.92 -7.63 2.48
CA GLY A 382 -11.77 -7.62 3.66
C GLY A 382 -11.70 -6.31 4.46
N GLY A 383 -11.24 -5.22 3.84
CA GLY A 383 -11.09 -3.92 4.51
C GLY A 383 -12.40 -3.40 5.08
N GLN A 384 -13.50 -3.55 4.33
CA GLN A 384 -14.82 -3.15 4.81
C GLN A 384 -15.32 -4.02 5.98
N THR A 385 -15.03 -5.33 5.95
CA THR A 385 -15.33 -6.24 7.07
C THR A 385 -14.58 -5.82 8.34
N ASN A 386 -13.29 -5.49 8.22
CA ASN A 386 -12.49 -5.00 9.35
C ASN A 386 -13.05 -3.69 9.91
N LEU A 387 -13.46 -2.75 9.06
CA LEU A 387 -14.03 -1.48 9.50
C LEU A 387 -15.38 -1.68 10.19
N ALA A 388 -16.22 -2.61 9.71
CA ALA A 388 -17.46 -2.99 10.38
C ALA A 388 -17.21 -3.59 11.76
N GLN A 389 -16.19 -4.46 11.91
CA GLN A 389 -15.79 -5.04 13.20
C GLN A 389 -15.26 -3.97 14.17
N ILE A 390 -14.46 -3.00 13.69
CA ILE A 390 -13.98 -1.86 14.50
C ILE A 390 -15.16 -1.04 15.01
N LEU A 391 -16.15 -0.75 14.15
CA LEU A 391 -17.34 -0.01 14.53
C LEU A 391 -18.20 -0.77 15.54
N ALA A 392 -18.46 -2.05 15.27
CA ALA A 392 -19.24 -2.93 16.13
C ALA A 392 -18.64 -3.03 17.54
N GLU A 393 -17.33 -3.24 17.63
CA GLU A 393 -16.60 -3.30 18.91
C GLU A 393 -16.71 -1.96 19.66
N ARG A 394 -16.57 -0.82 18.96
CA ARG A 394 -16.63 0.49 19.60
C ARG A 394 -18.03 0.83 20.10
N LEU A 395 -19.08 0.46 19.35
CA LEU A 395 -20.49 0.63 19.75
C LEU A 395 -20.97 -0.48 20.68
N ARG A 396 -20.17 -1.54 20.89
CA ARG A 396 -20.52 -2.75 21.67
C ARG A 396 -21.82 -3.39 21.17
N ILE A 397 -21.91 -3.59 19.84
CA ILE A 397 -23.02 -4.28 19.17
C ILE A 397 -22.47 -5.45 18.36
N PRO A 398 -23.31 -6.46 17.99
CA PRO A 398 -22.93 -7.52 17.09
C PRO A 398 -22.51 -6.97 15.71
N PRO A 399 -21.43 -7.51 15.08
CA PRO A 399 -20.99 -7.08 13.75
C PRO A 399 -22.07 -7.15 12.67
N GLU A 400 -23.02 -8.10 12.79
CA GLU A 400 -24.14 -8.31 11.88
C GLU A 400 -25.12 -7.14 11.84
N GLN A 401 -25.08 -6.26 12.86
CA GLN A 401 -25.86 -5.02 12.91
C GLN A 401 -25.17 -3.85 12.19
N VAL A 402 -23.98 -4.04 11.65
CA VAL A 402 -23.27 -3.01 10.89
C VAL A 402 -23.32 -3.30 9.39
N HIS A 403 -23.93 -2.39 8.64
CA HIS A 403 -24.08 -2.46 7.19
C HIS A 403 -23.12 -1.46 6.54
N VAL A 404 -22.15 -1.94 5.75
CA VAL A 404 -21.27 -1.05 4.99
C VAL A 404 -21.97 -0.61 3.71
N VAL A 405 -21.99 0.71 3.46
CA VAL A 405 -22.67 1.28 2.28
C VAL A 405 -21.85 1.00 1.01
N MET A 406 -22.47 0.35 0.04
CA MET A 406 -21.90 0.02 -1.28
C MET A 406 -22.87 0.42 -2.41
N PRO A 407 -22.36 0.78 -3.61
CA PRO A 407 -20.97 1.02 -4.00
C PRO A 407 -20.36 2.27 -3.36
N VAL A 408 -19.04 2.41 -3.40
CA VAL A 408 -18.39 3.68 -3.00
C VAL A 408 -18.71 4.74 -4.04
N ASP A 409 -19.36 5.81 -3.60
CA ASP A 409 -19.73 6.98 -4.43
C ASP A 409 -19.04 8.23 -3.88
N THR A 410 -18.18 8.86 -4.69
CA THR A 410 -17.42 10.05 -4.29
C THR A 410 -18.27 11.29 -3.99
N ARG A 411 -19.57 11.27 -4.27
CA ARG A 411 -20.50 12.35 -3.93
C ARG A 411 -21.07 12.24 -2.51
N THR A 412 -21.19 11.01 -2.01
CA THR A 412 -21.88 10.71 -0.73
C THR A 412 -20.95 10.10 0.30
N ALA A 413 -19.94 9.36 -0.11
CA ALA A 413 -18.96 8.79 0.80
C ALA A 413 -17.92 9.85 1.21
N PRO A 414 -17.51 9.90 2.49
CA PRO A 414 -16.39 10.72 2.92
C PRO A 414 -15.09 10.32 2.22
N GLU A 415 -14.25 11.31 1.91
CA GLU A 415 -13.01 11.07 1.21
C GLU A 415 -12.08 10.12 1.97
N HIS A 416 -11.54 9.15 1.25
CA HIS A 416 -10.44 8.28 1.65
C HIS A 416 -9.34 8.37 0.59
N TRP A 417 -8.11 8.65 1.00
CA TRP A 417 -7.01 8.93 0.06
C TRP A 417 -6.86 7.88 -1.03
N LYS A 418 -6.70 6.60 -0.65
CA LYS A 418 -6.66 5.42 -1.54
C LYS A 418 -6.83 4.15 -0.72
N THR A 419 -7.47 3.14 -1.28
CA THR A 419 -7.49 1.79 -0.68
C THR A 419 -6.23 1.05 -1.08
N VAL A 420 -5.16 1.26 -0.33
CA VAL A 420 -3.83 0.69 -0.56
C VAL A 420 -3.13 0.44 0.77
N ALA A 421 -2.34 -0.63 0.81
CA ALA A 421 -1.48 -0.96 1.94
C ALA A 421 -2.23 -1.09 3.28
N SER A 422 -1.50 -1.23 4.38
CA SER A 422 -2.07 -1.26 5.74
C SER A 422 -2.63 0.11 6.18
N LEU A 423 -2.41 1.16 5.39
CA LEU A 423 -2.97 2.49 5.65
C LEU A 423 -4.50 2.51 5.58
N THR A 424 -5.12 1.60 4.84
CA THR A 424 -6.58 1.50 4.76
C THR A 424 -7.18 1.29 6.15
N GLU A 425 -6.79 0.24 6.85
CA GLU A 425 -7.29 -0.05 8.20
C GLU A 425 -6.79 0.98 9.21
N TYR A 426 -5.56 1.45 9.09
CA TYR A 426 -5.01 2.44 10.02
C TYR A 426 -5.76 3.77 9.93
N MET A 427 -5.86 4.35 8.74
CA MET A 427 -6.48 5.67 8.56
C MET A 427 -8.00 5.61 8.66
N ALA A 428 -8.64 4.68 7.95
CA ALA A 428 -10.08 4.56 7.96
C ALA A 428 -10.59 4.01 9.31
N GLY A 429 -9.86 3.09 9.93
CA GLY A 429 -10.18 2.60 11.27
C GLY A 429 -10.19 3.72 12.31
N HIS A 430 -9.22 4.63 12.28
CA HIS A 430 -9.25 5.82 13.15
C HIS A 430 -10.39 6.78 12.81
N ALA A 431 -10.75 6.94 11.54
CA ALA A 431 -11.92 7.74 11.15
C ALA A 431 -13.22 7.11 11.66
N VAL A 432 -13.35 5.78 11.54
CA VAL A 432 -14.50 5.01 12.07
C VAL A 432 -14.60 5.13 13.59
N LEU A 433 -13.48 4.99 14.33
CA LEU A 433 -13.46 5.18 15.78
C LEU A 433 -13.95 6.57 16.19
N ARG A 434 -13.52 7.62 15.50
CA ARG A 434 -13.98 8.99 15.76
C ARG A 434 -15.46 9.20 15.43
N ALA A 435 -15.94 8.60 14.35
CA ALA A 435 -17.37 8.63 14.00
C ALA A 435 -18.21 7.89 15.05
N ALA A 436 -17.71 6.76 15.56
CA ALA A 436 -18.36 6.04 16.66
C ALA A 436 -18.36 6.86 17.96
N ASP A 437 -17.24 7.53 18.30
CA ASP A 437 -17.15 8.39 19.49
C ASP A 437 -18.15 9.57 19.42
N ASP A 438 -18.30 10.17 18.24
CA ASP A 438 -19.27 11.23 17.99
C ASP A 438 -20.71 10.69 18.18
N ALA A 439 -21.06 9.55 17.59
CA ALA A 439 -22.36 8.90 17.77
C ALA A 439 -22.62 8.51 19.25
N ILE A 440 -21.62 7.98 19.94
CA ILE A 440 -21.70 7.64 21.37
C ILE A 440 -21.98 8.88 22.22
N SER A 441 -21.34 10.01 21.89
CA SER A 441 -21.60 11.28 22.60
C SER A 441 -23.06 11.75 22.44
N GLN A 442 -23.61 11.64 21.23
CA GLN A 442 -24.99 11.98 20.94
C GLN A 442 -25.99 11.03 21.64
N LEU A 443 -25.73 9.71 21.59
CA LEU A 443 -26.52 8.71 22.30
C LEU A 443 -26.51 8.93 23.81
N ARG A 444 -25.37 9.31 24.39
CA ARG A 444 -25.28 9.67 25.81
C ARG A 444 -26.08 10.91 26.15
N SER A 445 -26.03 11.93 25.30
CA SER A 445 -26.83 13.15 25.48
C SER A 445 -28.32 12.87 25.43
N ASN A 446 -28.79 12.13 24.42
CA ASN A 446 -30.19 11.74 24.28
C ASN A 446 -30.66 10.89 25.49
N GLY A 447 -29.84 9.92 25.90
CA GLY A 447 -30.12 9.06 27.06
C GLY A 447 -30.15 9.84 28.38
N ALA A 448 -29.22 10.79 28.56
CA ALA A 448 -29.20 11.66 29.74
C ALA A 448 -30.46 12.50 29.88
N GLN A 449 -30.94 13.08 28.79
CA GLN A 449 -32.21 13.81 28.76
C GLN A 449 -33.38 12.87 29.06
N ALA A 450 -33.43 11.68 28.47
CA ALA A 450 -34.49 10.69 28.69
C ALA A 450 -34.54 10.17 30.13
N PHE A 451 -33.40 10.02 30.80
CA PHE A 451 -33.32 9.55 32.18
C PHE A 451 -33.25 10.65 33.23
N GLY A 452 -33.12 11.92 32.82
CA GLY A 452 -33.01 13.06 33.75
C GLY A 452 -31.71 13.04 34.56
N CYS A 453 -30.57 12.67 33.94
CA CYS A 453 -29.25 12.53 34.58
C CYS A 453 -28.12 13.18 33.75
N ALA A 454 -26.88 13.15 34.23
CA ALA A 454 -25.73 13.66 33.47
C ALA A 454 -25.28 12.65 32.39
N PRO A 455 -24.75 13.12 31.22
CA PRO A 455 -24.28 12.24 30.15
C PRO A 455 -23.21 11.24 30.58
N GLU A 456 -22.38 11.57 31.57
CA GLU A 456 -21.34 10.71 32.15
C GLU A 456 -21.92 9.51 32.92
N GLU A 457 -23.17 9.60 33.36
CA GLU A 457 -23.91 8.53 34.02
C GLU A 457 -24.51 7.52 33.04
N ILE A 458 -24.45 7.80 31.74
CA ILE A 458 -24.96 6.95 30.68
C ILE A 458 -23.85 6.01 30.15
N GLU A 459 -24.23 4.75 29.97
CA GLU A 459 -23.41 3.73 29.32
C GLU A 459 -24.16 3.15 28.11
N ILE A 460 -23.36 2.61 27.15
CA ILE A 460 -23.85 2.04 25.91
C ILE A 460 -23.27 0.65 25.73
N ALA A 461 -24.10 -0.37 25.60
CA ALA A 461 -23.71 -1.72 25.29
C ALA A 461 -24.91 -2.55 24.82
N GLY A 462 -24.66 -3.55 23.94
CA GLY A 462 -25.66 -4.51 23.49
C GLY A 462 -26.84 -3.87 22.78
N GLY A 463 -26.61 -2.77 22.02
CA GLY A 463 -27.67 -2.03 21.34
C GLY A 463 -28.62 -1.29 22.30
N ARG A 464 -28.13 -0.90 23.47
CA ARG A 464 -28.91 -0.24 24.53
C ARG A 464 -28.15 0.95 25.08
N VAL A 465 -28.91 1.95 25.49
CA VAL A 465 -28.47 3.11 26.29
C VAL A 465 -29.06 2.94 27.68
N PHE A 466 -28.25 2.99 28.73
CA PHE A 466 -28.74 2.76 30.11
C PHE A 466 -27.99 3.59 31.15
N SER A 467 -28.63 3.78 32.30
CA SER A 467 -28.00 4.44 33.44
C SER A 467 -26.98 3.52 34.14
N LYS A 468 -25.74 3.98 34.36
CA LYS A 468 -24.73 3.27 35.15
C LYS A 468 -25.17 2.95 36.58
N LYS A 469 -26.04 3.79 37.16
CA LYS A 469 -26.59 3.63 38.53
C LYS A 469 -27.67 2.55 38.57
N ASN A 470 -28.40 2.37 37.47
CA ASN A 470 -29.46 1.36 37.36
C ASN A 470 -29.47 0.75 35.95
N PRO A 471 -28.61 -0.26 35.66
CA PRO A 471 -28.53 -0.89 34.34
C PRO A 471 -29.81 -1.61 33.88
N ALA A 472 -30.75 -1.88 34.81
CA ALA A 472 -32.08 -2.43 34.46
C ALA A 472 -32.94 -1.40 33.75
N GLN A 473 -32.68 -0.10 33.94
CA GLN A 473 -33.32 0.99 33.25
C GLN A 473 -32.56 1.30 31.95
N PHE A 474 -33.08 0.83 30.83
CA PHE A 474 -32.48 1.02 29.53
C PHE A 474 -33.48 1.45 28.45
N ILE A 475 -32.96 2.06 27.37
CA ILE A 475 -33.67 2.33 26.12
C ILE A 475 -32.91 1.61 25.01
N ALA A 476 -33.61 0.83 24.18
CA ALA A 476 -32.99 0.15 23.04
C ALA A 476 -32.61 1.17 21.94
N PHE A 477 -31.58 0.85 21.15
CA PHE A 477 -31.16 1.73 20.05
C PHE A 477 -32.31 2.10 19.12
N LYS A 478 -33.12 1.10 18.71
CA LYS A 478 -34.30 1.31 17.86
C LYS A 478 -35.26 2.40 18.36
N ASP A 479 -35.27 2.63 19.68
CA ASP A 479 -36.21 3.55 20.32
C ASP A 479 -35.62 4.96 20.60
N ILE A 480 -34.27 5.14 20.38
CA ILE A 480 -33.58 6.40 20.72
C ILE A 480 -32.72 6.96 19.58
N VAL A 481 -32.31 6.14 18.60
CA VAL A 481 -31.37 6.58 17.54
C VAL A 481 -31.99 7.60 16.57
N GLN A 482 -33.31 7.67 16.47
CA GLN A 482 -34.05 8.66 15.67
C GLN A 482 -34.69 9.75 16.51
N GLY A 483 -34.26 9.91 17.76
CA GLY A 483 -34.94 10.67 18.81
C GLY A 483 -35.85 9.77 19.65
N TYR A 484 -36.09 10.15 20.91
CA TYR A 484 -36.85 9.38 21.89
C TYR A 484 -38.19 10.07 22.17
N GLN A 485 -39.26 9.28 22.23
CA GLN A 485 -40.56 9.77 22.74
C GLN A 485 -40.78 9.26 24.16
N SER A 486 -40.98 10.19 25.10
CA SER A 486 -41.34 9.84 26.47
C SER A 486 -42.74 9.25 26.56
N ALA A 487 -43.05 8.58 27.67
CA ALA A 487 -44.40 8.11 27.94
C ALA A 487 -45.45 9.23 28.00
N ALA A 488 -45.03 10.47 28.25
CA ALA A 488 -45.88 11.67 28.23
C ALA A 488 -46.05 12.26 26.81
N GLY A 489 -45.40 11.66 25.78
CA GLY A 489 -45.49 12.14 24.40
C GLY A 489 -44.49 13.26 24.06
N GLU A 490 -43.56 13.58 24.96
CA GLU A 490 -42.51 14.57 24.68
C GLU A 490 -41.43 14.00 23.79
N SER A 491 -40.99 14.76 22.78
CA SER A 491 -39.84 14.41 21.93
C SER A 491 -38.55 14.82 22.63
N ILE A 492 -37.59 13.88 22.75
CA ILE A 492 -36.32 14.07 23.43
C ILE A 492 -35.18 13.71 22.47
N GLY A 493 -34.18 14.60 22.38
CA GLY A 493 -33.02 14.43 21.54
C GLY A 493 -33.29 14.55 20.04
N GLU A 494 -32.31 14.23 19.24
CA GLU A 494 -32.31 14.35 17.79
C GLU A 494 -31.81 13.03 17.15
N PRO A 495 -32.03 12.83 15.83
CA PRO A 495 -31.44 11.71 15.11
C PRO A 495 -29.91 11.66 15.23
N VAL A 496 -29.35 10.51 15.54
CA VAL A 496 -27.93 10.32 15.78
C VAL A 496 -27.17 10.15 14.45
N LEU A 497 -26.21 11.02 14.20
CA LEU A 497 -25.34 11.02 13.02
C LEU A 497 -23.89 11.10 13.46
N GLY A 498 -23.16 9.97 13.38
CA GLY A 498 -21.73 9.95 13.71
C GLY A 498 -20.87 10.41 12.52
N ARG A 499 -19.89 11.27 12.78
CA ARG A 499 -18.92 11.73 11.79
C ARG A 499 -17.49 11.66 12.33
N GLY A 500 -16.56 11.19 11.49
CA GLY A 500 -15.17 11.09 11.87
C GLY A 500 -14.24 11.39 10.72
N GLY A 501 -13.14 12.04 11.00
CA GLY A 501 -12.07 12.32 10.05
C GLY A 501 -10.71 12.04 10.68
N PHE A 502 -9.78 11.54 9.88
CA PHE A 502 -8.42 11.26 10.31
C PHE A 502 -7.40 11.74 9.29
N MET A 503 -6.34 12.37 9.77
CA MET A 503 -5.14 12.74 9.01
C MET A 503 -3.93 12.23 9.76
N LEU A 504 -2.96 11.69 9.02
CA LEU A 504 -1.69 11.25 9.59
C LEU A 504 -0.92 12.44 10.19
N LYS A 505 -0.35 12.23 11.38
CA LYS A 505 0.44 13.24 12.08
C LYS A 505 1.86 12.73 12.34
N GLY A 506 2.80 13.66 12.54
CA GLY A 506 4.17 13.36 12.88
C GLY A 506 5.00 12.78 11.74
N LEU A 507 4.55 12.94 10.49
CA LEU A 507 5.34 12.67 9.29
C LEU A 507 6.12 13.90 8.86
N SER A 508 7.24 13.68 8.16
CA SER A 508 8.04 14.74 7.55
C SER A 508 8.48 14.37 6.13
N LYS A 509 8.78 15.38 5.33
CA LYS A 509 9.53 15.17 4.07
C LYS A 509 10.95 14.73 4.38
N LEU A 510 11.60 14.10 3.41
CA LEU A 510 13.02 13.79 3.48
C LEU A 510 13.86 15.05 3.22
N ASP A 511 14.92 15.23 3.98
CA ASP A 511 15.97 16.20 3.65
C ASP A 511 16.65 15.76 2.34
N PRO A 512 16.73 16.61 1.30
CA PRO A 512 17.21 16.21 -0.01
C PRO A 512 18.71 15.87 -0.06
N LYS A 513 19.50 16.32 0.92
CA LYS A 513 20.95 16.06 0.99
C LYS A 513 21.27 14.81 1.78
N THR A 514 20.60 14.59 2.90
CA THR A 514 20.92 13.52 3.86
C THR A 514 19.94 12.35 3.84
N GLY A 515 18.74 12.56 3.29
CA GLY A 515 17.64 11.57 3.35
C GLY A 515 16.99 11.47 4.74
N GLN A 516 17.31 12.35 5.70
CA GLN A 516 16.70 12.31 7.02
C GLN A 516 15.23 12.70 6.97
N GLY A 517 14.38 11.93 7.63
CA GLY A 517 12.95 12.21 7.73
C GLY A 517 12.11 10.99 8.10
N LYS A 518 10.91 11.25 8.61
CA LYS A 518 9.93 10.22 8.98
C LYS A 518 8.80 10.22 7.97
N THR A 519 8.85 9.33 6.99
CA THR A 519 7.90 9.28 5.86
C THR A 519 6.69 8.39 6.11
N GLY A 520 6.71 7.57 7.16
CA GLY A 520 5.62 6.66 7.50
C GLY A 520 5.38 6.54 9.00
N PRO A 521 4.19 6.04 9.40
CA PRO A 521 3.80 5.99 10.81
C PRO A 521 4.54 4.93 11.62
N ALA A 522 4.83 3.77 11.01
CA ALA A 522 5.44 2.61 11.66
C ALA A 522 6.04 1.66 10.61
N TRP A 523 6.72 0.62 11.07
CA TRP A 523 7.26 -0.46 10.24
C TRP A 523 6.60 -1.79 10.61
N THR A 524 6.05 -2.47 9.62
CA THR A 524 5.69 -3.89 9.69
C THR A 524 6.90 -4.71 9.29
N LEU A 525 7.19 -5.78 10.00
CA LEU A 525 8.32 -6.65 9.71
C LEU A 525 7.97 -8.13 9.92
N GLY A 526 8.83 -8.99 9.38
CA GLY A 526 8.67 -10.43 9.53
C GLY A 526 9.83 -11.23 8.95
N ALA A 527 9.69 -12.54 9.09
CA ALA A 527 10.62 -13.52 8.56
C ALA A 527 9.86 -14.64 7.86
N GLN A 528 10.44 -15.19 6.81
CA GLN A 528 9.90 -16.31 6.06
C GLN A 528 11.00 -17.33 5.80
N VAL A 529 10.63 -18.61 5.85
CA VAL A 529 11.45 -19.74 5.40
C VAL A 529 10.66 -20.51 4.37
N VAL A 530 11.28 -20.79 3.23
CA VAL A 530 10.68 -21.57 2.14
C VAL A 530 11.55 -22.78 1.88
N GLU A 531 10.93 -23.97 1.80
CA GLU A 531 11.56 -25.20 1.34
C GLU A 531 11.20 -25.45 -0.11
N VAL A 532 12.20 -25.69 -0.94
CA VAL A 532 12.06 -26.01 -2.36
C VAL A 532 12.70 -27.33 -2.69
N GLU A 533 12.04 -28.09 -3.58
CA GLU A 533 12.62 -29.24 -4.26
C GLU A 533 12.90 -28.87 -5.71
N ALA A 534 14.12 -29.03 -6.15
CA ALA A 534 14.58 -28.67 -7.48
C ALA A 534 15.16 -29.86 -8.23
N ASN A 535 14.85 -29.95 -9.53
CA ASN A 535 15.46 -30.88 -10.44
C ASN A 535 16.62 -30.18 -11.15
N LEU A 536 17.86 -30.61 -10.85
CA LEU A 536 19.09 -30.00 -11.39
C LEU A 536 19.30 -30.25 -12.88
N LYS A 537 18.59 -31.24 -13.47
CA LYS A 537 18.68 -31.57 -14.90
C LYS A 537 17.72 -30.71 -15.74
N THR A 538 16.47 -30.52 -15.26
CA THR A 538 15.43 -29.78 -15.99
C THR A 538 15.28 -28.34 -15.54
N PHE A 539 15.91 -27.97 -14.43
CA PHE A 539 15.80 -26.65 -13.77
C PHE A 539 14.37 -26.32 -13.33
N SER A 540 13.49 -27.33 -13.27
CA SER A 540 12.16 -27.17 -12.68
C SER A 540 12.24 -27.24 -11.15
N TYR A 541 11.32 -26.57 -10.48
CA TYR A 541 11.22 -26.63 -9.03
C TYR A 541 9.77 -26.66 -8.56
N ARG A 542 9.57 -27.09 -7.34
CA ARG A 542 8.29 -26.96 -6.62
C ARG A 542 8.53 -26.48 -5.20
N ILE A 543 7.63 -25.68 -4.69
CA ILE A 543 7.60 -25.27 -3.28
C ILE A 543 7.04 -26.44 -2.48
N ILE A 544 7.75 -26.85 -1.45
CA ILE A 544 7.32 -27.93 -0.53
C ILE A 544 6.56 -27.33 0.66
N SER A 545 7.14 -26.28 1.25
CA SER A 545 6.54 -25.56 2.37
C SER A 545 6.95 -24.09 2.39
N ALA A 546 6.13 -23.25 2.98
CA ALA A 546 6.45 -21.88 3.29
C ALA A 546 5.95 -21.54 4.69
N SER A 547 6.85 -21.10 5.55
CA SER A 547 6.55 -20.70 6.93
C SER A 547 6.82 -19.21 7.09
N THR A 548 5.78 -18.44 7.41
CA THR A 548 5.86 -16.97 7.57
C THR A 548 5.47 -16.57 8.98
N VAL A 549 6.27 -15.71 9.61
CA VAL A 549 5.97 -15.07 10.89
C VAL A 549 6.12 -13.56 10.73
N MET A 550 5.07 -12.83 11.07
CA MET A 550 5.00 -11.38 10.97
C MET A 550 4.63 -10.75 12.31
N ASP A 551 5.19 -9.58 12.58
CA ASP A 551 4.69 -8.68 13.61
C ASP A 551 3.92 -7.55 12.94
N VAL A 552 2.62 -7.56 13.10
CA VAL A 552 1.67 -6.62 12.48
C VAL A 552 0.96 -5.77 13.53
N GLY A 553 1.36 -5.86 14.80
CA GLY A 553 0.66 -5.26 15.92
C GLY A 553 -0.64 -6.01 16.25
N LYS A 554 -1.70 -5.29 16.61
CA LYS A 554 -2.99 -5.90 16.95
C LYS A 554 -3.70 -6.42 15.71
N VAL A 555 -3.94 -7.72 15.66
CA VAL A 555 -4.72 -8.38 14.60
C VAL A 555 -6.22 -8.09 14.82
N ILE A 556 -6.88 -7.47 13.85
CA ILE A 556 -8.32 -7.17 13.89
C ILE A 556 -9.13 -8.41 13.56
N ASN A 557 -8.81 -9.06 12.44
CA ASN A 557 -9.46 -10.28 12.00
C ASN A 557 -8.41 -11.36 11.66
N PRO A 558 -8.28 -12.43 12.47
CA PRO A 558 -7.26 -13.46 12.26
C PRO A 558 -7.42 -14.25 10.95
N GLU A 559 -8.64 -14.48 10.50
CA GLU A 559 -8.89 -15.24 9.26
C GLU A 559 -8.51 -14.43 8.03
N LEU A 560 -8.94 -13.18 7.96
CA LEU A 560 -8.55 -12.28 6.89
C LEU A 560 -7.03 -12.03 6.88
N MET A 561 -6.41 -11.91 8.05
CA MET A 561 -4.95 -11.77 8.16
C MET A 561 -4.22 -12.99 7.59
N ARG A 562 -4.67 -14.22 7.91
CA ARG A 562 -4.12 -15.45 7.33
C ARG A 562 -4.30 -15.49 5.81
N ALA A 563 -5.51 -15.17 5.32
CA ALA A 563 -5.81 -15.16 3.88
C ALA A 563 -4.93 -14.16 3.12
N VAL A 564 -4.76 -12.94 3.65
CA VAL A 564 -3.90 -11.92 3.06
C VAL A 564 -2.43 -12.35 3.08
N THR A 565 -1.95 -12.96 4.17
CA THR A 565 -0.58 -13.47 4.27
C THR A 565 -0.36 -14.61 3.29
N ALA A 566 -1.22 -15.63 3.26
CA ALA A 566 -1.12 -16.75 2.34
C ALA A 566 -1.17 -16.31 0.86
N GLY A 567 -2.07 -15.38 0.51
CA GLY A 567 -2.14 -14.83 -0.84
C GLY A 567 -0.94 -13.95 -1.23
N GLY A 568 -0.08 -13.56 -0.28
CA GLY A 568 1.16 -12.82 -0.51
C GLY A 568 2.42 -13.67 -0.46
N THR A 569 2.30 -14.92 0.01
CA THR A 569 3.39 -15.91 0.07
C THR A 569 3.50 -16.69 -1.22
#